data_ae19b1666dfc4cd068f9aaae279f8ae6
#
_entry.id   ae19b1666dfc4cd068f9aaae279f8ae6
#
_cell.length_a   1.000
_cell.length_b   1.000
_cell.length_c   1.000
_cell.angle_alpha   90.00
_cell.angle_beta   90.00
_cell.angle_gamma   90.00
#
_symmetry.space_group_name_H-M   'P 1'
#
loop_
_entity.id
_entity.type
_entity.pdbx_description
1 polymer ?
#
loop_
_entity_poly.entity_id
_entity_poly.type
_entity_poly.pdbx_seq_one_letter_code
_entity_poly.pdbx_strand_id
1 'polypeptide(L)'
;DFPKYFDTLFKMDNLDDVMRDGEEIAINIEHQSTLLHATPFALIFLLRIFQKAKEQRETNDIAATLFEELIELFMYIAESINDAFKCEHAEELPHFADMLKEEYLWTEEYDEEEDELRYEENPFPDDLFYSFYYYSYMVLLECKPLIEDEISENAKKLRSWL
;
A
#
# COMPACT_ATOMS: atom_id res chain seq x y z
N ASP A 1 -5.35 -3.70 12.88
CA ASP A 1 -6.16 -4.90 12.55
C ASP A 1 -6.62 -4.83 11.08
N PHE A 2 -5.68 -5.00 10.13
CA PHE A 2 -5.93 -4.89 8.69
C PHE A 2 -7.15 -5.68 8.18
N PRO A 3 -7.35 -6.96 8.56
CA PRO A 3 -8.52 -7.69 8.08
C PRO A 3 -9.86 -7.01 8.37
N LYS A 4 -9.99 -6.42 9.56
CA LYS A 4 -11.18 -5.67 9.96
C LYS A 4 -11.33 -4.39 9.16
N TYR A 5 -10.25 -3.64 8.98
CA TYR A 5 -10.26 -2.38 8.22
C TYR A 5 -10.61 -2.62 6.75
N PHE A 6 -10.04 -3.64 6.11
CA PHE A 6 -10.41 -4.03 4.75
C PHE A 6 -11.88 -4.43 4.63
N ASP A 7 -12.44 -5.13 5.61
CA ASP A 7 -13.86 -5.50 5.63
C ASP A 7 -14.77 -4.25 5.70
N THR A 8 -14.41 -3.26 6.51
CA THR A 8 -15.11 -1.97 6.60
C THR A 8 -15.09 -1.24 5.25
N LEU A 9 -13.91 -1.09 4.65
CA LEU A 9 -13.76 -0.43 3.36
C LEU A 9 -14.52 -1.19 2.25
N PHE A 10 -14.48 -2.51 2.28
CA PHE A 10 -15.17 -3.32 1.28
C PHE A 10 -16.70 -3.21 1.38
N LYS A 11 -17.27 -3.06 2.58
CA LYS A 11 -18.72 -2.90 2.80
C LYS A 11 -19.25 -1.55 2.31
N MET A 12 -18.53 -0.45 2.54
CA MET A 12 -18.94 0.92 2.17
C MET A 12 -20.31 1.30 2.74
N ASP A 13 -20.57 0.92 4.00
CA ASP A 13 -21.87 1.11 4.65
C ASP A 13 -21.95 2.38 5.50
N ASN A 14 -20.82 2.84 6.05
CA ASN A 14 -20.72 3.99 6.93
C ASN A 14 -19.50 4.85 6.58
N LEU A 15 -19.70 6.12 6.26
CA LEU A 15 -18.62 7.01 5.82
C LEU A 15 -17.56 7.23 6.90
N ASP A 16 -17.97 7.50 8.14
CA ASP A 16 -17.03 7.79 9.25
C ASP A 16 -16.12 6.58 9.53
N ASP A 17 -16.69 5.38 9.51
CA ASP A 17 -15.94 4.14 9.70
C ASP A 17 -14.98 3.88 8.52
N VAL A 18 -15.42 4.09 7.28
CA VAL A 18 -14.61 3.93 6.07
C VAL A 18 -13.43 4.90 6.07
N MET A 19 -13.66 6.16 6.41
CA MET A 19 -12.59 7.18 6.47
C MET A 19 -11.59 6.87 7.57
N ARG A 20 -12.06 6.56 8.78
CA ARG A 20 -11.18 6.20 9.90
C ARG A 20 -10.33 4.96 9.60
N ASP A 21 -10.94 3.88 9.13
CA ASP A 21 -10.25 2.62 8.87
C ASP A 21 -9.34 2.72 7.64
N GLY A 22 -9.69 3.57 6.67
CA GLY A 22 -8.85 3.92 5.52
C GLY A 22 -7.60 4.68 5.93
N GLU A 23 -7.72 5.67 6.81
CA GLU A 23 -6.61 6.42 7.38
C GLU A 23 -5.66 5.50 8.18
N GLU A 24 -6.23 4.60 9.00
CA GLU A 24 -5.45 3.58 9.73
C GLU A 24 -4.66 2.65 8.80
N ILE A 25 -5.22 2.26 7.66
CA ILE A 25 -4.45 1.51 6.66
C ILE A 25 -3.36 2.39 6.07
N ALA A 26 -3.68 3.59 5.62
CA ALA A 26 -2.78 4.48 4.92
C ALA A 26 -1.49 4.75 5.72
N ILE A 27 -1.61 5.16 6.98
CA ILE A 27 -0.46 5.45 7.85
C ILE A 27 0.43 4.23 8.15
N ASN A 28 -0.12 3.01 8.01
CA ASN A 28 0.60 1.76 8.25
C ASN A 28 1.17 1.13 6.97
N ILE A 29 0.98 1.73 5.81
CA ILE A 29 1.55 1.25 4.54
C ILE A 29 2.40 2.30 3.83
N GLU A 30 2.10 3.59 4.01
CA GLU A 30 2.87 4.71 3.48
C GLU A 30 2.99 5.78 4.55
N HIS A 31 4.20 6.22 4.87
CA HIS A 31 4.44 7.31 5.80
C HIS A 31 5.65 8.13 5.38
N GLN A 32 5.45 9.43 5.12
CA GLN A 32 6.51 10.37 4.77
C GLN A 32 7.40 9.88 3.62
N SER A 33 6.80 9.44 2.54
CA SER A 33 7.47 8.87 1.36
C SER A 33 8.24 7.56 1.63
N THR A 34 7.89 6.85 2.71
CA THR A 34 8.45 5.54 3.05
C THR A 34 7.36 4.48 2.95
N LEU A 35 7.63 3.42 2.18
CA LEU A 35 6.77 2.25 2.13
C LEU A 35 7.19 1.24 3.19
N LEU A 36 6.19 0.60 3.80
CA LEU A 36 6.38 -0.37 4.87
C LEU A 36 6.25 -1.81 4.36
N HIS A 37 6.65 -2.76 5.16
CA HIS A 37 6.60 -4.20 4.83
C HIS A 37 5.20 -4.66 4.39
N ALA A 38 4.15 -4.11 5.01
CA ALA A 38 2.76 -4.46 4.69
C ALA A 38 2.27 -3.90 3.35
N THR A 39 2.93 -2.89 2.77
CA THR A 39 2.43 -2.14 1.59
C THR A 39 2.10 -3.03 0.41
N PRO A 40 3.01 -3.88 -0.12
CA PRO A 40 2.72 -4.69 -1.30
C PRO A 40 1.58 -5.69 -1.07
N PHE A 41 1.41 -6.17 0.16
CA PHE A 41 0.31 -7.08 0.51
C PHE A 41 -1.03 -6.35 0.64
N ALA A 42 -1.04 -5.20 1.31
CA ALA A 42 -2.23 -4.37 1.48
C ALA A 42 -2.78 -3.90 0.13
N LEU A 43 -1.91 -3.52 -0.81
CA LEU A 43 -2.30 -3.07 -2.15
C LEU A 43 -3.14 -4.10 -2.90
N ILE A 44 -2.91 -5.41 -2.72
CA ILE A 44 -3.71 -6.47 -3.35
C ILE A 44 -5.19 -6.37 -2.93
N PHE A 45 -5.45 -6.09 -1.65
CA PHE A 45 -6.80 -5.92 -1.13
C PHE A 45 -7.39 -4.56 -1.51
N LEU A 46 -6.60 -3.50 -1.41
CA LEU A 46 -7.01 -2.14 -1.76
C LEU A 46 -7.40 -2.01 -3.24
N LEU A 47 -6.72 -2.70 -4.15
CA LEU A 47 -7.11 -2.73 -5.57
C LEU A 47 -8.47 -3.37 -5.81
N ARG A 48 -8.81 -4.43 -5.07
CA ARG A 48 -10.16 -5.05 -5.14
C ARG A 48 -11.23 -4.13 -4.60
N ILE A 49 -10.94 -3.43 -3.50
CA ILE A 49 -11.83 -2.43 -2.92
C ILE A 49 -12.01 -1.26 -3.89
N PHE A 50 -10.93 -0.80 -4.50
CA PHE A 50 -10.91 0.28 -5.50
C PHE A 50 -11.78 -0.06 -6.73
N GLN A 51 -11.65 -1.27 -7.26
CA GLN A 51 -12.50 -1.74 -8.35
C GLN A 51 -13.97 -1.73 -7.95
N LYS A 52 -14.31 -2.26 -6.77
CA LYS A 52 -15.70 -2.26 -6.26
C LYS A 52 -16.22 -0.84 -6.05
N ALA A 53 -15.40 0.05 -5.50
CA ALA A 53 -15.76 1.45 -5.31
C ALA A 53 -16.06 2.13 -6.66
N LYS A 54 -15.23 1.90 -7.69
CA LYS A 54 -15.47 2.38 -9.06
C LYS A 54 -16.81 1.90 -9.61
N GLU A 55 -17.14 0.62 -9.42
CA GLU A 55 -18.40 0.03 -9.91
C GLU A 55 -19.64 0.61 -9.22
N GLN A 56 -19.51 1.04 -7.95
CA GLN A 56 -20.64 1.48 -7.12
C GLN A 56 -20.74 3.00 -6.99
N ARG A 57 -19.77 3.79 -7.38
CA ARG A 57 -19.70 5.24 -7.13
C ARG A 57 -20.86 6.06 -7.67
N GLU A 58 -21.53 5.59 -8.73
CA GLU A 58 -22.68 6.29 -9.31
C GLU A 58 -23.96 6.17 -8.45
N THR A 59 -23.99 5.20 -7.53
CA THR A 59 -25.18 4.91 -6.71
C THR A 59 -24.90 4.91 -5.21
N ASN A 60 -23.64 5.03 -4.81
CA ASN A 60 -23.19 5.05 -3.43
C ASN A 60 -22.15 6.17 -3.22
N ASP A 61 -22.53 7.22 -2.51
CA ASP A 61 -21.68 8.38 -2.24
C ASP A 61 -20.44 8.01 -1.42
N ILE A 62 -20.55 6.98 -0.56
CA ILE A 62 -19.40 6.46 0.22
C ILE A 62 -18.38 5.82 -0.71
N ALA A 63 -18.86 5.04 -1.68
CA ALA A 63 -17.99 4.44 -2.71
C ALA A 63 -17.32 5.52 -3.57
N ALA A 64 -18.02 6.59 -3.92
CA ALA A 64 -17.46 7.72 -4.66
C ALA A 64 -16.34 8.41 -3.87
N THR A 65 -16.56 8.68 -2.59
CA THR A 65 -15.55 9.27 -1.71
C THR A 65 -14.34 8.35 -1.55
N LEU A 66 -14.57 7.08 -1.24
CA LEU A 66 -13.49 6.10 -1.07
C LEU A 66 -12.66 5.92 -2.36
N PHE A 67 -13.29 5.99 -3.52
CA PHE A 67 -12.60 5.91 -4.80
C PHE A 67 -11.56 7.03 -4.97
N GLU A 68 -11.92 8.28 -4.65
CA GLU A 68 -11.00 9.43 -4.73
C GLU A 68 -9.90 9.36 -3.66
N GLU A 69 -10.21 8.95 -2.44
CA GLU A 69 -9.23 8.74 -1.36
C GLU A 69 -8.19 7.68 -1.75
N LEU A 70 -8.62 6.58 -2.36
CA LEU A 70 -7.71 5.54 -2.83
C LEU A 70 -6.84 5.99 -4.01
N ILE A 71 -7.35 6.83 -4.92
CA ILE A 71 -6.52 7.46 -5.97
C ILE A 71 -5.42 8.29 -5.33
N GLU A 72 -5.74 9.09 -4.31
CA GLU A 72 -4.77 9.92 -3.61
C GLU A 72 -3.72 9.07 -2.91
N LEU A 73 -4.11 8.04 -2.18
CA LEU A 73 -3.19 7.10 -1.53
C LEU A 73 -2.26 6.41 -2.55
N PHE A 74 -2.82 5.90 -3.66
CA PHE A 74 -2.04 5.27 -4.72
C PHE A 74 -1.06 6.23 -5.38
N MET A 75 -1.43 7.51 -5.51
CA MET A 75 -0.56 8.56 -6.02
C MET A 75 0.63 8.79 -5.08
N TYR A 76 0.43 8.86 -3.76
CA TYR A 76 1.53 8.98 -2.79
C TYR A 76 2.44 7.75 -2.80
N ILE A 77 1.88 6.55 -2.89
CA ILE A 77 2.66 5.31 -3.01
C ILE A 77 3.49 5.31 -4.30
N ALA A 78 2.91 5.70 -5.45
CA ALA A 78 3.63 5.78 -6.71
C ALA A 78 4.76 6.82 -6.70
N GLU A 79 4.55 7.97 -6.04
CA GLU A 79 5.58 8.99 -5.84
C GLU A 79 6.75 8.44 -5.01
N SER A 80 6.46 7.76 -3.90
CA SER A 80 7.46 7.10 -3.05
C SER A 80 8.27 6.06 -3.82
N ILE A 81 7.60 5.25 -4.65
CA ILE A 81 8.25 4.26 -5.52
C ILE A 81 9.21 4.93 -6.51
N ASN A 82 8.77 5.99 -7.17
CA ASN A 82 9.62 6.70 -8.14
C ASN A 82 10.90 7.25 -7.48
N ASP A 83 10.82 7.71 -6.25
CA ASP A 83 11.98 8.22 -5.52
C ASP A 83 12.91 7.08 -5.09
N ALA A 84 12.37 5.92 -4.69
CA ALA A 84 13.15 4.75 -4.30
C ALA A 84 13.88 4.07 -5.47
N PHE A 85 13.34 4.07 -6.67
CA PHE A 85 14.00 3.50 -7.87
C PHE A 85 15.30 4.21 -8.26
N LYS A 86 15.63 5.30 -7.60
CA LYS A 86 16.94 5.98 -7.73
C LYS A 86 18.03 5.38 -6.81
N CYS A 87 17.70 4.39 -5.98
CA CYS A 87 18.68 3.70 -5.12
C CYS A 87 19.53 2.74 -5.95
N GLU A 88 20.80 3.07 -6.14
CA GLU A 88 21.71 2.45 -7.12
C GLU A 88 22.25 1.05 -6.76
N HIS A 89 21.96 0.51 -5.56
CA HIS A 89 22.71 -0.65 -5.02
C HIS A 89 21.84 -1.79 -4.47
N ALA A 90 20.51 -1.72 -4.60
CA ALA A 90 19.61 -2.77 -4.13
C ALA A 90 18.86 -3.41 -5.30
N GLU A 91 18.66 -4.71 -5.22
CA GLU A 91 17.84 -5.49 -6.15
C GLU A 91 16.64 -6.07 -5.41
N GLU A 92 15.57 -6.37 -6.14
CA GLU A 92 14.41 -7.02 -5.55
C GLU A 92 14.72 -8.46 -5.15
N LEU A 93 14.09 -8.95 -4.08
CA LEU A 93 14.11 -10.36 -3.74
C LEU A 93 13.51 -11.19 -4.88
N PRO A 94 14.01 -12.41 -5.14
CA PRO A 94 13.61 -13.22 -6.29
C PRO A 94 12.12 -13.51 -6.40
N HIS A 95 11.42 -13.59 -5.26
CA HIS A 95 10.00 -13.88 -5.22
C HIS A 95 9.27 -12.97 -4.24
N PHE A 96 8.05 -12.58 -4.59
CA PHE A 96 7.17 -11.81 -3.71
C PHE A 96 7.03 -12.41 -2.30
N ALA A 97 6.90 -13.73 -2.21
CA ALA A 97 6.78 -14.44 -0.95
C ALA A 97 8.05 -14.42 -0.08
N ASP A 98 9.20 -14.10 -0.65
CA ASP A 98 10.46 -14.03 0.11
C ASP A 98 10.42 -12.94 1.19
N MET A 99 9.61 -11.89 1.00
CA MET A 99 9.38 -10.87 2.01
C MET A 99 8.70 -11.42 3.28
N LEU A 100 8.07 -12.59 3.23
CA LEU A 100 7.39 -13.25 4.36
C LEU A 100 8.28 -14.29 5.07
N LYS A 101 9.58 -14.32 4.78
CA LYS A 101 10.48 -15.19 5.53
C LYS A 101 10.48 -14.82 7.01
N GLU A 102 10.50 -15.85 7.87
CA GLU A 102 10.42 -15.68 9.33
C GLU A 102 11.49 -14.72 9.87
N GLU A 103 12.67 -14.71 9.27
CA GLU A 103 13.76 -13.81 9.63
C GLU A 103 13.46 -12.32 9.42
N TYR A 104 12.44 -11.97 8.61
CA TYR A 104 12.00 -10.60 8.30
C TYR A 104 10.72 -10.20 9.03
N LEU A 105 10.07 -11.12 9.72
CA LEU A 105 8.82 -10.85 10.42
C LEU A 105 9.09 -10.56 11.90
N TRP A 106 8.23 -9.75 12.49
CA TRP A 106 8.19 -9.57 13.93
C TRP A 106 7.70 -10.85 14.61
N THR A 107 8.16 -11.07 15.84
CA THR A 107 7.66 -12.16 16.68
C THR A 107 6.21 -11.90 17.09
N GLU A 108 5.45 -12.97 17.43
CA GLU A 108 4.05 -12.83 17.89
C GLU A 108 3.94 -11.96 19.14
N GLU A 109 4.92 -12.04 20.04
CA GLU A 109 5.06 -11.15 21.19
C GLU A 109 6.13 -10.11 20.84
N TYR A 110 5.67 -8.94 20.39
CA TYR A 110 6.57 -7.84 20.02
C TYR A 110 7.18 -7.22 21.29
N ASP A 111 8.50 -7.20 21.35
CA ASP A 111 9.29 -6.48 22.35
C ASP A 111 10.26 -5.55 21.63
N GLU A 112 10.14 -4.24 21.88
CA GLU A 112 10.90 -3.20 21.18
C GLU A 112 12.42 -3.33 21.44
N GLU A 113 12.83 -3.64 22.69
CA GLU A 113 14.25 -3.77 23.04
C GLU A 113 14.87 -5.01 22.37
N GLU A 114 14.14 -6.12 22.33
CA GLU A 114 14.61 -7.34 21.64
C GLU A 114 14.65 -7.17 20.12
N ASP A 115 13.72 -6.43 19.53
CA ASP A 115 13.70 -6.18 18.07
C ASP A 115 14.83 -5.23 17.67
N GLU A 116 15.12 -4.19 18.46
CA GLU A 116 16.27 -3.31 18.23
C GLU A 116 17.59 -4.08 18.29
N LEU A 117 17.79 -4.92 19.30
CA LEU A 117 18.99 -5.75 19.43
C LEU A 117 19.14 -6.73 18.26
N ARG A 118 18.05 -7.37 17.85
CA ARG A 118 18.05 -8.27 16.70
C ARG A 118 18.44 -7.53 15.41
N TYR A 119 17.93 -6.31 15.20
CA TYR A 119 18.25 -5.50 14.03
C TYR A 119 19.71 -5.01 14.06
N GLU A 120 20.25 -4.64 15.23
CA GLU A 120 21.65 -4.25 15.37
C GLU A 120 22.61 -5.42 15.08
N GLU A 121 22.27 -6.63 15.52
CA GLU A 121 23.08 -7.83 15.29
C GLU A 121 22.99 -8.35 13.85
N ASN A 122 21.80 -8.27 13.25
CA ASN A 122 21.51 -8.72 11.89
C ASN A 122 20.61 -7.72 11.16
N PRO A 123 21.16 -6.62 10.63
CA PRO A 123 20.36 -5.65 9.89
C PRO A 123 19.72 -6.30 8.67
N PHE A 124 18.47 -5.96 8.42
CA PHE A 124 17.78 -6.43 7.22
C PHE A 124 18.51 -5.94 5.96
N PRO A 125 18.61 -6.77 4.92
CA PRO A 125 19.28 -6.38 3.69
C PRO A 125 18.53 -5.27 2.97
N ASP A 126 19.26 -4.38 2.28
CA ASP A 126 18.68 -3.33 1.47
C ASP A 126 17.71 -3.86 0.40
N ASP A 127 17.96 -5.08 -0.11
CA ASP A 127 17.11 -5.78 -1.06
C ASP A 127 15.71 -6.06 -0.50
N LEU A 128 15.57 -6.32 0.82
CA LEU A 128 14.25 -6.44 1.45
C LEU A 128 13.49 -5.13 1.40
N PHE A 129 14.11 -4.01 1.79
CA PHE A 129 13.48 -2.69 1.76
C PHE A 129 13.14 -2.26 0.34
N TYR A 130 14.05 -2.46 -0.61
CA TYR A 130 13.80 -2.20 -2.02
C TYR A 130 12.63 -3.04 -2.56
N SER A 131 12.47 -4.28 -2.11
CA SER A 131 11.38 -5.17 -2.49
C SER A 131 10.00 -4.63 -2.10
N PHE A 132 9.88 -3.86 -1.01
CA PHE A 132 8.62 -3.20 -0.66
C PHE A 132 8.17 -2.26 -1.76
N TYR A 133 9.09 -1.50 -2.36
CA TYR A 133 8.82 -0.56 -3.44
C TYR A 133 8.61 -1.29 -4.77
N TYR A 134 9.50 -2.21 -5.12
CA TYR A 134 9.42 -2.96 -6.38
C TYR A 134 8.11 -3.74 -6.50
N TYR A 135 7.76 -4.54 -5.49
CA TYR A 135 6.54 -5.34 -5.52
C TYR A 135 5.28 -4.50 -5.34
N SER A 136 5.34 -3.40 -4.60
CA SER A 136 4.24 -2.43 -4.57
C SER A 136 3.97 -1.82 -5.94
N TYR A 137 5.02 -1.49 -6.70
CA TYR A 137 4.89 -1.02 -8.08
C TYR A 137 4.23 -2.07 -8.98
N MET A 138 4.69 -3.32 -8.91
CA MET A 138 4.13 -4.41 -9.71
C MET A 138 2.63 -4.62 -9.44
N VAL A 139 2.22 -4.55 -8.17
CA VAL A 139 0.79 -4.64 -7.80
C VAL A 139 0.04 -3.41 -8.27
N LEU A 140 0.59 -2.21 -8.06
CA LEU A 140 -0.07 -0.94 -8.39
C LEU A 140 -0.30 -0.76 -9.89
N LEU A 141 0.51 -1.36 -10.75
CA LEU A 141 0.30 -1.36 -12.21
C LEU A 141 -1.09 -1.89 -12.60
N GLU A 142 -1.69 -2.77 -11.81
CA GLU A 142 -3.02 -3.31 -12.06
C GLU A 142 -4.14 -2.25 -11.95
N CYS A 143 -3.87 -1.08 -11.34
CA CYS A 143 -4.85 0.00 -11.29
C CYS A 143 -4.95 0.80 -12.60
N LYS A 144 -3.98 0.70 -13.53
CA LYS A 144 -3.97 1.47 -14.79
C LYS A 144 -5.30 1.47 -15.54
N PRO A 145 -5.88 0.30 -15.86
CA PRO A 145 -7.14 0.27 -16.60
C PRO A 145 -8.32 0.87 -15.81
N LEU A 146 -8.21 0.91 -14.48
CA LEU A 146 -9.27 1.46 -13.63
C LEU A 146 -9.28 2.99 -13.58
N ILE A 147 -8.15 3.63 -13.90
CA ILE A 147 -7.98 5.09 -13.87
C ILE A 147 -7.80 5.73 -15.25
N GLU A 148 -7.88 4.95 -16.33
CA GLU A 148 -7.61 5.42 -17.70
C GLU A 148 -8.47 6.62 -18.08
N ASP A 149 -9.77 6.59 -17.75
CA ASP A 149 -10.75 7.61 -18.08
C ASP A 149 -10.93 8.68 -16.99
N GLU A 150 -10.21 8.58 -15.87
CA GLU A 150 -10.35 9.51 -14.74
C GLU A 150 -9.65 10.83 -15.04
N ILE A 151 -10.35 11.94 -14.74
CA ILE A 151 -9.93 13.30 -15.10
C ILE A 151 -9.38 14.11 -13.93
N SER A 152 -9.48 13.59 -12.70
CA SER A 152 -8.94 14.27 -11.50
C SER A 152 -7.43 14.48 -11.61
N GLU A 153 -6.90 15.51 -10.96
CA GLU A 153 -5.47 15.82 -10.99
C GLU A 153 -4.64 14.70 -10.36
N ASN A 154 -5.14 14.09 -9.27
CA ASN A 154 -4.48 12.95 -8.63
C ASN A 154 -4.42 11.73 -9.55
N ALA A 155 -5.50 11.42 -10.29
CA ALA A 155 -5.52 10.34 -11.26
C ALA A 155 -4.56 10.58 -12.44
N LYS A 156 -4.46 11.82 -12.93
CA LYS A 156 -3.48 12.19 -13.97
C LYS A 156 -2.05 12.05 -13.47
N LYS A 157 -1.77 12.51 -12.24
CA LYS A 157 -0.46 12.38 -11.62
C LYS A 157 -0.11 10.91 -11.40
N LEU A 158 -1.03 10.10 -10.87
CA LEU A 158 -0.85 8.67 -10.70
C LEU A 158 -0.51 7.97 -12.04
N ARG A 159 -1.28 8.24 -13.10
CA ARG A 159 -0.97 7.69 -14.44
C ARG A 159 0.42 8.05 -14.96
N SER A 160 0.93 9.23 -14.60
CA SER A 160 2.26 9.67 -15.03
C SER A 160 3.40 8.90 -14.35
N TRP A 161 3.13 8.28 -13.19
CA TRP A 161 4.08 7.47 -12.44
C TRP A 161 4.04 5.97 -12.81
N LEU A 162 2.95 5.49 -13.40
CA LEU A 162 2.71 4.11 -13.80
C LEU A 162 2.96 3.92 -15.31
#